data_68052305e7d907a91f748d9c2fed55ea
#
_entry.id   68052305e7d907a91f748d9c2fed55ea
#
_cell.length_a   1.000
_cell.length_b   1.000
_cell.length_c   1.000
_cell.angle_alpha   90.00
_cell.angle_beta   90.00
_cell.angle_gamma   90.00
#
_symmetry.space_group_name_H-M   'P 1'
#
loop_
_entity.id
_entity.type
_entity.pdbx_description
1 polymer ?
#
loop_
_entity_poly.entity_id
_entity_poly.type
_entity_poly.pdbx_seq_one_letter_code
_entity_poly.pdbx_strand_id
1 'polypeptide(L)'
;DAIADSEQILKLLNSKKDESELTMCSDVDRNDKSRVCEPGSVRVIGRRQIEMYSRLIHTVDHIEGRLRDGMDAFDGFLSHAWAVTVTGAPKLWAMRFIEKHEKSPRAWYGGAIGMVGFNGDMNTGLTLRTVRIKDGIAEVRAGATLLNDSDPQEEEAETELKASAMIAAIGSLFRSPRSSLATASSIKAASADRPRATRLLMVPMSHSRISAARI
;
A
#
# COMPACT_ATOMS: atom_id res chain seq x y z
N ASP A 1 6.76 23.23 5.37
CA ASP A 1 7.95 24.04 5.01
C ASP A 1 9.21 23.17 5.21
N ALA A 2 10.35 23.57 4.64
CA ALA A 2 11.56 22.74 4.58
C ALA A 2 12.13 22.37 5.98
N ILE A 3 11.92 23.19 6.98
CA ILE A 3 12.37 22.92 8.36
C ILE A 3 11.47 21.84 8.97
N ALA A 4 10.17 22.02 8.91
CA ALA A 4 9.21 21.05 9.43
C ALA A 4 9.33 19.70 8.71
N ASP A 5 9.56 19.69 7.41
CA ASP A 5 9.77 18.47 6.64
C ASP A 5 11.04 17.74 7.10
N SER A 6 12.12 18.50 7.35
CA SER A 6 13.39 17.94 7.86
C SER A 6 13.23 17.34 9.27
N GLU A 7 12.47 17.98 10.14
CA GLU A 7 12.16 17.46 11.49
C GLU A 7 11.35 16.16 11.40
N GLN A 8 10.37 16.10 10.50
CA GLN A 8 9.58 14.88 10.29
C GLN A 8 10.43 13.75 9.71
N ILE A 9 11.31 14.04 8.76
CA ILE A 9 12.27 13.06 8.21
C ILE A 9 13.17 12.52 9.32
N LEU A 10 13.72 13.40 10.18
CA LEU A 10 14.57 12.99 11.28
C LEU A 10 13.82 12.09 12.28
N LYS A 11 12.58 12.46 12.61
CA LYS A 11 11.70 11.65 13.45
C LYS A 11 11.47 10.26 12.85
N LEU A 12 11.15 10.19 11.56
CA LEU A 12 10.92 8.95 10.83
C LEU A 12 12.17 8.06 10.81
N LEU A 13 13.34 8.64 10.53
CA LEU A 13 14.60 7.90 10.50
C LEU A 13 15.04 7.37 11.87
N ASN A 14 14.60 8.00 12.97
CA ASN A 14 14.88 7.57 14.34
C ASN A 14 13.80 6.66 14.91
N SER A 15 12.70 6.42 14.21
CA SER A 15 11.62 5.55 14.66
C SER A 15 12.05 4.08 14.56
N LYS A 16 12.12 3.39 15.69
CA LYS A 16 12.38 1.94 15.76
C LYS A 16 11.21 1.12 15.21
N LYS A 17 9.98 1.60 15.38
CA LYS A 17 8.77 0.98 14.85
C LYS A 17 8.83 0.96 13.32
N ASP A 18 9.01 2.12 12.68
CA ASP A 18 9.08 2.22 11.22
C ASP A 18 10.26 1.42 10.64
N GLU A 19 11.39 1.40 11.34
CA GLU A 19 12.53 0.57 10.94
C GLU A 19 12.21 -0.93 11.00
N SER A 20 11.55 -1.38 12.04
CA SER A 20 11.16 -2.78 12.21
C SER A 20 10.15 -3.21 11.16
N GLU A 21 9.16 -2.37 10.87
CA GLU A 21 8.16 -2.60 9.84
C GLU A 21 8.80 -2.72 8.46
N LEU A 22 9.64 -1.75 8.09
CA LEU A 22 10.33 -1.77 6.80
C LEU A 22 11.27 -2.98 6.68
N THR A 23 11.99 -3.33 7.75
CA THR A 23 12.88 -4.48 7.78
C THR A 23 12.11 -5.79 7.55
N MET A 24 10.96 -5.96 8.21
CA MET A 24 10.08 -7.10 7.99
C MET A 24 9.61 -7.17 6.54
N CYS A 25 9.18 -6.05 5.97
CA CYS A 25 8.73 -5.99 4.58
C CYS A 25 9.85 -6.37 3.61
N SER A 26 11.05 -5.84 3.83
CA SER A 26 12.22 -6.11 2.97
C SER A 26 12.67 -7.55 3.06
N ASP A 27 12.60 -8.17 4.23
CA ASP A 27 12.98 -9.57 4.40
C ASP A 27 12.01 -10.50 3.66
N VAL A 28 10.71 -10.28 3.79
CA VAL A 28 9.71 -11.07 3.07
C VAL A 28 9.81 -10.84 1.55
N ASP A 29 10.02 -9.60 1.10
CA ASP A 29 10.18 -9.29 -0.33
C ASP A 29 11.41 -9.99 -0.92
N ARG A 30 12.53 -10.01 -0.21
CA ARG A 30 13.73 -10.79 -0.59
C ARG A 30 13.43 -12.28 -0.68
N ASN A 31 12.70 -12.83 0.28
CA ASN A 31 12.30 -14.24 0.27
C ASN A 31 11.38 -14.55 -0.93
N ASP A 32 10.40 -13.71 -1.21
CA ASP A 32 9.50 -13.88 -2.35
C ASP A 32 10.28 -13.85 -3.68
N LYS A 33 11.20 -12.89 -3.86
CA LYS A 33 12.10 -12.81 -5.03
C LYS A 33 12.99 -14.05 -5.17
N SER A 34 13.52 -14.55 -4.07
CA SER A 34 14.40 -15.72 -4.06
C SER A 34 13.76 -16.98 -4.64
N ARG A 35 12.44 -17.05 -4.66
CA ARG A 35 11.67 -18.19 -5.20
C ARG A 35 11.74 -18.28 -6.72
N VAL A 36 11.94 -17.15 -7.39
CA VAL A 36 11.89 -17.04 -8.87
C VAL A 36 13.17 -16.47 -9.47
N CYS A 37 14.07 -15.94 -8.63
CA CYS A 37 15.34 -15.35 -9.08
C CYS A 37 16.50 -16.31 -9.03
N GLU A 38 17.54 -16.01 -9.81
CA GLU A 38 18.82 -16.73 -9.76
C GLU A 38 19.42 -16.67 -8.34
N PRO A 39 20.00 -17.76 -7.83
CA PRO A 39 20.67 -17.77 -6.54
C PRO A 39 21.75 -16.66 -6.45
N GLY A 40 21.71 -15.87 -5.38
CA GLY A 40 22.66 -14.79 -5.14
C GLY A 40 22.41 -13.51 -5.93
N SER A 41 21.38 -13.46 -6.80
CA SER A 41 21.05 -12.25 -7.57
C SER A 41 20.18 -11.25 -6.80
N VAL A 42 19.48 -11.69 -5.75
CA VAL A 42 18.59 -10.81 -4.97
C VAL A 42 19.41 -9.89 -4.09
N ARG A 43 19.27 -8.59 -4.30
CA ARG A 43 20.05 -7.56 -3.59
C ARG A 43 19.16 -6.39 -3.17
N VAL A 44 19.46 -5.82 -2.03
CA VAL A 44 18.92 -4.52 -1.61
C VAL A 44 19.82 -3.43 -2.21
N ILE A 45 19.32 -2.68 -3.18
CA ILE A 45 20.07 -1.63 -3.89
C ILE A 45 19.82 -0.23 -3.33
N GLY A 46 18.80 -0.06 -2.53
CA GLY A 46 18.50 1.18 -1.81
C GLY A 46 17.81 0.83 -0.50
N ARG A 47 18.28 1.41 0.61
CA ARG A 47 17.73 1.17 1.94
C ARG A 47 17.31 2.45 2.59
N ARG A 48 16.12 2.46 3.19
CA ARG A 48 15.53 3.58 3.94
C ARG A 48 15.58 4.91 3.17
N GLN A 49 15.36 4.87 1.87
CA GLN A 49 15.30 6.07 1.05
C GLN A 49 14.04 6.85 1.38
N ILE A 50 14.16 8.18 1.47
CA ILE A 50 13.03 9.05 1.77
C ILE A 50 12.23 9.31 0.50
N GLU A 51 10.95 9.01 0.54
CA GLU A 51 9.98 9.41 -0.48
C GLU A 51 8.95 10.38 0.10
N MET A 52 8.80 11.52 -0.56
CA MET A 52 7.84 12.56 -0.17
C MET A 52 6.59 12.50 -1.03
N TYR A 53 5.44 12.38 -0.38
CA TYR A 53 4.12 12.43 -1.02
C TYR A 53 3.38 13.70 -0.59
N SER A 54 2.23 13.97 -1.18
CA SER A 54 1.48 15.22 -0.92
C SER A 54 1.12 15.45 0.56
N ARG A 55 1.00 14.40 1.36
CA ARG A 55 0.61 14.47 2.77
C ARG A 55 1.39 13.51 3.69
N LEU A 56 2.33 12.76 3.14
CA LEU A 56 3.05 11.74 3.86
C LEU A 56 4.51 11.69 3.41
N ILE A 57 5.39 11.36 4.35
CA ILE A 57 6.79 11.03 4.11
C ILE A 57 6.98 9.56 4.49
N HIS A 58 7.66 8.80 3.62
CA HIS A 58 7.94 7.39 3.85
C HIS A 58 9.40 7.07 3.69
N THR A 59 9.83 6.00 4.36
CA THR A 59 11.05 5.28 4.00
C THR A 59 10.70 4.12 3.08
N VAL A 60 11.53 3.90 2.05
CA VAL A 60 11.39 2.79 1.11
C VAL A 60 12.69 2.05 0.93
N ASP A 61 12.60 0.74 0.70
CA ASP A 61 13.71 -0.09 0.27
C ASP A 61 13.53 -0.47 -1.20
N HIS A 62 14.62 -0.49 -1.95
CA HIS A 62 14.65 -0.99 -3.32
C HIS A 62 15.36 -2.33 -3.37
N ILE A 63 14.67 -3.34 -3.87
CA ILE A 63 15.18 -4.71 -3.95
C ILE A 63 15.05 -5.19 -5.38
N GLU A 64 16.14 -5.69 -5.93
CA GLU A 64 16.19 -6.27 -7.27
C GLU A 64 16.58 -7.74 -7.23
N GLY A 65 16.30 -8.46 -8.31
CA GLY A 65 16.76 -9.81 -8.55
C GLY A 65 16.65 -10.14 -10.03
N ARG A 66 17.50 -11.04 -10.52
CA ARG A 66 17.44 -11.55 -11.89
C ARG A 66 16.55 -12.78 -11.91
N LEU A 67 15.52 -12.78 -12.76
CA LEU A 67 14.69 -13.97 -12.94
C LEU A 67 15.52 -15.14 -13.47
N ARG A 68 15.20 -16.35 -13.02
CA ARG A 68 15.80 -17.58 -13.55
C ARG A 68 15.32 -17.83 -14.98
N ASP A 69 16.11 -18.58 -15.72
CA ASP A 69 15.71 -19.07 -17.05
C ASP A 69 14.37 -19.80 -16.96
N GLY A 70 13.49 -19.49 -17.92
CA GLY A 70 12.13 -20.03 -17.98
C GLY A 70 11.10 -19.35 -17.08
N MET A 71 11.50 -18.34 -16.29
CA MET A 71 10.60 -17.49 -15.52
C MET A 71 10.36 -16.17 -16.24
N ASP A 72 9.16 -15.62 -16.09
CA ASP A 72 8.80 -14.33 -16.68
C ASP A 72 8.30 -13.31 -15.64
N ALA A 73 7.80 -12.18 -16.13
CA ALA A 73 7.31 -11.11 -15.26
C ALA A 73 6.06 -11.54 -14.45
N PHE A 74 5.24 -12.47 -14.98
CA PHE A 74 4.11 -13.01 -14.24
C PHE A 74 4.55 -13.90 -13.08
N ASP A 75 5.59 -14.73 -13.27
CA ASP A 75 6.16 -15.51 -12.17
C ASP A 75 6.70 -14.59 -11.09
N GLY A 76 7.39 -13.51 -11.49
CA GLY A 76 7.84 -12.47 -10.58
C GLY A 76 6.68 -11.83 -9.83
N PHE A 77 5.61 -11.47 -10.50
CA PHE A 77 4.41 -10.91 -9.88
C PHE A 77 3.75 -11.90 -8.92
N LEU A 78 3.51 -13.13 -9.35
CA LEU A 78 2.82 -14.15 -8.55
C LEU A 78 3.62 -14.56 -7.32
N SER A 79 4.96 -14.55 -7.37
CA SER A 79 5.79 -14.83 -6.20
C SER A 79 5.58 -13.80 -5.07
N HIS A 80 5.23 -12.55 -5.41
CA HIS A 80 4.99 -11.46 -4.47
C HIS A 80 3.52 -11.32 -4.07
N ALA A 81 2.58 -11.87 -4.85
CA ALA A 81 1.14 -11.72 -4.59
C ALA A 81 0.73 -12.52 -3.33
N TRP A 82 0.10 -11.94 -2.34
CA TRP A 82 -0.11 -10.48 -2.24
C TRP A 82 1.00 -9.86 -1.41
N ALA A 83 1.27 -8.57 -1.64
CA ALA A 83 2.41 -7.91 -1.00
C ALA A 83 2.33 -7.98 0.53
N VAL A 84 3.46 -8.22 1.17
CA VAL A 84 3.58 -8.36 2.63
C VAL A 84 3.06 -7.14 3.39
N THR A 85 3.26 -5.97 2.85
CA THR A 85 2.80 -4.69 3.43
C THR A 85 1.28 -4.57 3.59
N VAL A 86 0.51 -5.41 2.88
CA VAL A 86 -0.96 -5.47 3.01
C VAL A 86 -1.45 -6.78 3.59
N THR A 87 -0.56 -7.73 3.80
CA THR A 87 -0.89 -9.02 4.38
C THR A 87 -0.24 -9.21 5.74
N GLY A 88 1.05 -8.97 5.86
CA GLY A 88 1.85 -9.23 7.06
C GLY A 88 2.75 -10.45 6.93
N ALA A 89 3.51 -10.73 7.98
CA ALA A 89 4.43 -11.85 8.07
C ALA A 89 4.18 -12.69 9.34
N PRO A 90 4.22 -14.01 9.28
CA PRO A 90 4.35 -14.88 8.10
C PRO A 90 3.13 -14.77 7.16
N LYS A 91 3.35 -14.59 5.86
CA LYS A 91 2.33 -14.19 4.88
C LYS A 91 1.07 -15.07 4.91
N LEU A 92 1.22 -16.37 4.86
CA LEU A 92 0.08 -17.29 4.85
C LEU A 92 -0.76 -17.22 6.13
N TRP A 93 -0.10 -17.08 7.28
CA TRP A 93 -0.78 -16.94 8.57
C TRP A 93 -1.53 -15.61 8.65
N ALA A 94 -0.88 -14.53 8.25
CA ALA A 94 -1.46 -13.20 8.21
C ALA A 94 -2.69 -13.13 7.28
N MET A 95 -2.61 -13.74 6.09
CA MET A 95 -3.75 -13.84 5.17
C MET A 95 -4.94 -14.58 5.79
N ARG A 96 -4.69 -15.69 6.48
CA ARG A 96 -5.75 -16.43 7.22
C ARG A 96 -6.34 -15.62 8.37
N PHE A 97 -5.50 -14.86 9.06
CA PHE A 97 -5.93 -13.97 10.13
C PHE A 97 -6.84 -12.85 9.59
N ILE A 98 -6.45 -12.22 8.50
CA ILE A 98 -7.22 -11.19 7.80
C ILE A 98 -8.60 -11.74 7.39
N GLU A 99 -8.63 -12.88 6.71
CA GLU A 99 -9.87 -13.53 6.26
C GLU A 99 -10.81 -13.83 7.42
N LYS A 100 -10.27 -14.21 8.56
CA LYS A 100 -11.05 -14.52 9.76
C LYS A 100 -11.60 -13.27 10.46
N HIS A 101 -10.87 -12.17 10.48
CA HIS A 101 -11.15 -11.03 11.35
C HIS A 101 -11.72 -9.81 10.63
N GLU A 102 -11.43 -9.63 9.34
CA GLU A 102 -12.01 -8.54 8.58
C GLU A 102 -13.50 -8.79 8.31
N LYS A 103 -14.32 -7.78 8.59
CA LYS A 103 -15.78 -7.90 8.49
C LYS A 103 -16.33 -7.70 7.09
N SER A 104 -15.50 -7.27 6.16
CA SER A 104 -15.90 -6.98 4.77
C SER A 104 -14.80 -7.37 3.79
N PRO A 105 -15.16 -7.83 2.58
CA PRO A 105 -14.19 -8.16 1.54
C PRO A 105 -13.32 -6.94 1.21
N ARG A 106 -12.04 -7.16 0.96
CA ARG A 106 -11.10 -6.11 0.58
C ARG A 106 -11.37 -5.55 -0.81
N ALA A 107 -12.06 -6.29 -1.66
CA ALA A 107 -12.33 -5.97 -3.05
C ALA A 107 -11.01 -5.63 -3.80
N TRP A 108 -10.85 -4.41 -4.31
CA TRP A 108 -9.61 -4.00 -4.99
C TRP A 108 -8.47 -3.64 -4.04
N TYR A 109 -8.79 -3.42 -2.78
CA TYR A 109 -7.83 -2.99 -1.79
C TYR A 109 -6.76 -4.07 -1.54
N GLY A 110 -5.48 -3.66 -1.60
CA GLY A 110 -4.35 -4.59 -1.50
C GLY A 110 -4.14 -5.45 -2.75
N GLY A 111 -4.94 -5.24 -3.80
CA GLY A 111 -4.72 -5.81 -5.11
C GLY A 111 -3.61 -5.11 -5.89
N ALA A 112 -3.48 -5.41 -7.16
CA ALA A 112 -2.51 -4.80 -8.05
C ALA A 112 -3.20 -4.23 -9.28
N ILE A 113 -2.66 -3.10 -9.76
CA ILE A 113 -3.02 -2.50 -11.04
C ILE A 113 -1.73 -2.23 -11.82
N GLY A 114 -1.76 -2.40 -13.13
CA GLY A 114 -0.57 -2.16 -13.90
C GLY A 114 -0.73 -2.40 -15.38
N MET A 115 0.40 -2.45 -16.06
CA MET A 115 0.50 -2.70 -17.48
C MET A 115 1.43 -3.88 -17.73
N VAL A 116 1.07 -4.69 -18.74
CA VAL A 116 1.89 -5.77 -19.28
C VAL A 116 2.16 -5.43 -20.75
N GLY A 117 3.42 -5.27 -21.10
CA GLY A 117 3.85 -5.02 -22.47
C GLY A 117 3.90 -6.30 -23.29
N PHE A 118 3.65 -6.21 -24.58
CA PHE A 118 3.82 -7.35 -25.50
C PHE A 118 5.29 -7.80 -25.66
N ASN A 119 6.22 -6.99 -25.18
CA ASN A 119 7.64 -7.33 -25.10
C ASN A 119 8.02 -8.11 -23.82
N GLY A 120 7.03 -8.47 -22.99
CA GLY A 120 7.23 -9.18 -21.72
C GLY A 120 7.47 -8.30 -20.51
N ASP A 121 7.62 -6.97 -20.67
CA ASP A 121 7.75 -6.06 -19.55
C ASP A 121 6.45 -5.96 -18.75
N MET A 122 6.57 -5.85 -17.43
CA MET A 122 5.44 -5.63 -16.54
C MET A 122 5.76 -4.50 -15.56
N ASN A 123 4.80 -3.61 -15.36
CA ASN A 123 4.85 -2.60 -14.32
C ASN A 123 3.54 -2.64 -13.54
N THR A 124 3.62 -2.94 -12.25
CA THR A 124 2.45 -3.04 -11.37
C THR A 124 2.63 -2.18 -10.14
N GLY A 125 1.54 -1.59 -9.68
CA GLY A 125 1.43 -0.89 -8.41
C GLY A 125 0.41 -1.55 -7.50
N LEU A 126 0.61 -1.40 -6.22
CA LEU A 126 -0.35 -1.87 -5.23
C LEU A 126 -1.57 -0.94 -5.17
N THR A 127 -2.75 -1.52 -5.13
CA THR A 127 -4.00 -0.75 -5.01
C THR A 127 -4.19 -0.29 -3.56
N LEU A 128 -3.57 0.85 -3.26
CA LEU A 128 -3.69 1.59 -2.01
C LEU A 128 -4.11 3.02 -2.27
N ARG A 129 -4.60 3.71 -1.24
CA ARG A 129 -4.97 5.14 -1.33
C ARG A 129 -5.83 5.43 -2.56
N THR A 130 -6.78 4.54 -2.76
CA THR A 130 -7.66 4.50 -3.91
C THR A 130 -9.10 4.69 -3.46
N VAL A 131 -9.87 5.42 -4.25
CA VAL A 131 -11.31 5.54 -4.06
C VAL A 131 -12.00 4.56 -4.98
N ARG A 132 -12.82 3.67 -4.43
CA ARG A 132 -13.73 2.83 -5.20
C ARG A 132 -15.07 3.52 -5.29
N ILE A 133 -15.54 3.76 -6.50
CA ILE A 133 -16.87 4.32 -6.73
C ILE A 133 -17.73 3.26 -7.41
N LYS A 134 -18.82 2.89 -6.74
CA LYS A 134 -19.80 1.94 -7.26
C LYS A 134 -21.20 2.32 -6.78
N ASP A 135 -22.19 2.29 -7.67
CA ASP A 135 -23.59 2.54 -7.37
C ASP A 135 -23.81 3.86 -6.60
N GLY A 136 -23.08 4.91 -6.97
CA GLY A 136 -23.16 6.24 -6.34
C GLY A 136 -22.48 6.33 -4.95
N ILE A 137 -21.82 5.30 -4.50
CA ILE A 137 -21.11 5.27 -3.22
C ILE A 137 -19.61 5.32 -3.47
N ALA A 138 -18.92 6.27 -2.82
CA ALA A 138 -17.46 6.35 -2.80
C ALA A 138 -16.94 5.68 -1.52
N GLU A 139 -16.11 4.67 -1.68
CA GLU A 139 -15.47 3.93 -0.60
C GLU A 139 -13.98 4.21 -0.57
N VAL A 140 -13.46 4.60 0.58
CA VAL A 140 -12.03 4.72 0.86
C VAL A 140 -11.67 3.67 1.89
N ARG A 141 -10.70 2.83 1.57
CA ARG A 141 -10.16 1.85 2.51
C ARG A 141 -8.71 2.20 2.84
N ALA A 142 -8.41 2.23 4.13
CA ALA A 142 -7.07 2.46 4.64
C ALA A 142 -6.77 1.47 5.78
N GLY A 143 -5.52 1.30 6.17
CA GLY A 143 -5.13 0.37 7.22
C GLY A 143 -3.74 0.59 7.79
N ALA A 144 -3.40 -0.09 8.88
CA ALA A 144 -2.11 -0.05 9.57
C ALA A 144 -1.50 -1.44 9.72
N THR A 145 -0.18 -1.52 9.80
CA THR A 145 0.52 -2.74 10.17
C THR A 145 0.57 -2.84 11.69
N LEU A 146 0.05 -3.92 12.23
CA LEU A 146 0.12 -4.16 13.66
C LEU A 146 1.39 -4.94 13.99
N LEU A 147 2.25 -4.33 14.76
CA LEU A 147 3.43 -4.92 15.37
C LEU A 147 3.20 -5.15 16.87
N ASN A 148 4.13 -5.87 17.52
CA ASN A 148 4.03 -6.12 18.96
C ASN A 148 3.98 -4.82 19.79
N ASP A 149 4.68 -3.80 19.34
CA ASP A 149 4.82 -2.51 20.02
C ASP A 149 3.87 -1.44 19.47
N SER A 150 2.86 -1.83 18.66
CA SER A 150 1.87 -0.90 18.12
C SER A 150 0.92 -0.40 19.21
N ASP A 151 0.75 0.91 19.28
CA ASP A 151 -0.29 1.56 20.08
C ASP A 151 -1.59 1.67 19.27
N PRO A 152 -2.74 1.16 19.78
CA PRO A 152 -3.99 1.15 19.02
C PRO A 152 -4.48 2.54 18.62
N GLN A 153 -4.26 3.56 19.44
CA GLN A 153 -4.69 4.92 19.16
C GLN A 153 -3.81 5.57 18.07
N GLU A 154 -2.52 5.31 18.12
CA GLU A 154 -1.58 5.79 17.09
C GLU A 154 -1.88 5.13 15.74
N GLU A 155 -2.14 3.83 15.72
CA GLU A 155 -2.50 3.10 14.50
C GLU A 155 -3.83 3.60 13.91
N GLU A 156 -4.84 3.87 14.73
CA GLU A 156 -6.09 4.46 14.26
C GLU A 156 -5.85 5.86 13.66
N ALA A 157 -5.11 6.73 14.35
CA ALA A 157 -4.79 8.07 13.86
C ALA A 157 -4.00 8.05 12.54
N GLU A 158 -3.03 7.16 12.42
CA GLU A 158 -2.25 6.95 11.19
C GLU A 158 -3.16 6.60 10.01
N THR A 159 -4.17 5.82 10.26
CA THR A 159 -5.09 5.36 9.22
C THR A 159 -6.08 6.43 8.79
N GLU A 160 -6.56 7.25 9.71
CA GLU A 160 -7.35 8.43 9.38
C GLU A 160 -6.53 9.40 8.53
N LEU A 161 -5.27 9.60 8.88
CA LEU A 161 -4.34 10.41 8.09
C LEU A 161 -4.16 9.85 6.67
N LYS A 162 -3.96 8.52 6.54
CA LYS A 162 -3.84 7.85 5.23
C LYS A 162 -5.09 7.99 4.36
N ALA A 163 -6.28 7.99 4.94
CA ALA A 163 -7.54 8.18 4.23
C ALA A 163 -7.82 9.65 3.87
N SER A 164 -7.25 10.59 4.61
CA SER A 164 -7.61 12.02 4.59
C SER A 164 -7.49 12.68 3.21
N ALA A 165 -6.46 12.29 2.42
CA ALA A 165 -6.23 12.86 1.10
C ALA A 165 -7.37 12.51 0.13
N MET A 166 -7.82 11.25 0.15
CA MET A 166 -8.91 10.76 -0.69
C MET A 166 -10.26 11.38 -0.28
N ILE A 167 -10.50 11.45 1.03
CA ILE A 167 -11.72 12.05 1.58
C ILE A 167 -11.77 13.54 1.21
N ALA A 168 -10.66 14.26 1.31
CA ALA A 168 -10.59 15.67 0.92
C ALA A 168 -10.82 15.86 -0.59
N ALA A 169 -10.25 14.99 -1.43
CA ALA A 169 -10.46 15.01 -2.87
C ALA A 169 -11.93 14.80 -3.23
N ILE A 170 -12.60 13.83 -2.62
CA ILE A 170 -14.04 13.61 -2.80
C ILE A 170 -14.81 14.86 -2.35
N GLY A 171 -14.53 15.41 -1.17
CA GLY A 171 -15.20 16.59 -0.63
C GLY A 171 -15.04 17.84 -1.49
N SER A 172 -13.90 18.00 -2.17
CA SER A 172 -13.65 19.13 -3.06
C SER A 172 -14.49 19.09 -4.35
N LEU A 173 -14.79 17.90 -4.85
CA LEU A 173 -15.64 17.72 -6.04
C LEU A 173 -17.08 18.26 -5.81
N PHE A 174 -17.58 18.19 -4.58
CA PHE A 174 -18.92 18.67 -4.22
C PHE A 174 -18.96 20.15 -3.86
N ARG A 175 -17.82 20.81 -3.66
CA ARG A 175 -17.74 22.25 -3.35
C ARG A 175 -17.48 23.13 -4.59
N SER A 176 -17.22 22.54 -5.75
CA SER A 176 -16.97 23.31 -6.97
C SER A 176 -18.28 23.85 -7.59
N PRO A 177 -18.36 25.12 -7.91
CA PRO A 177 -19.56 25.71 -8.55
C PRO A 177 -19.88 25.16 -9.94
N ARG A 178 -18.98 24.36 -10.54
CA ARG A 178 -19.15 23.72 -11.86
C ARG A 178 -19.94 22.42 -11.83
N SER A 179 -20.33 21.92 -10.67
CA SER A 179 -21.12 20.69 -10.53
C SER A 179 -22.62 20.86 -10.73
N SER A 180 -23.08 22.00 -11.25
CA SER A 180 -24.51 22.26 -11.47
C SER A 180 -25.14 21.48 -12.63
N LEU A 181 -24.40 20.56 -13.27
CA LEU A 181 -24.90 19.76 -14.40
C LEU A 181 -24.85 18.23 -14.19
N ALA A 182 -24.50 17.77 -13.00
CA ALA A 182 -24.65 16.35 -12.66
C ALA A 182 -25.56 16.25 -11.43
N THR A 183 -26.76 15.76 -11.66
CA THR A 183 -27.78 15.46 -10.68
C THR A 183 -27.23 15.04 -9.32
N ALA A 184 -27.15 16.00 -8.40
CA ALA A 184 -26.70 15.83 -7.01
C ALA A 184 -27.71 15.06 -6.13
N SER A 185 -28.55 14.21 -6.71
CA SER A 185 -29.70 13.65 -5.97
C SER A 185 -29.47 12.30 -5.30
N SER A 186 -28.26 11.72 -5.30
CA SER A 186 -28.09 10.42 -4.64
C SER A 186 -26.70 10.02 -4.16
N ILE A 187 -25.79 10.93 -3.86
CA ILE A 187 -24.60 10.51 -3.11
C ILE A 187 -24.85 10.75 -1.63
N LYS A 188 -25.48 9.78 -0.98
CA LYS A 188 -25.50 9.69 0.47
C LYS A 188 -24.09 9.30 0.94
N ALA A 189 -23.42 10.22 1.61
CA ALA A 189 -22.33 9.84 2.49
C ALA A 189 -22.93 8.90 3.55
N ALA A 190 -22.61 7.62 3.46
CA ALA A 190 -23.01 6.63 4.46
C ALA A 190 -22.16 6.83 5.72
N SER A 191 -22.38 7.96 6.44
CA SER A 191 -21.58 8.30 7.62
C SER A 191 -22.31 8.10 8.95
N ALA A 192 -23.60 7.79 8.96
CA ALA A 192 -24.36 7.97 10.20
C ALA A 192 -24.64 6.70 11.03
N ASP A 193 -24.63 5.46 10.47
CA ASP A 193 -25.18 4.32 11.23
C ASP A 193 -24.42 2.99 11.06
N ARG A 194 -23.11 3.00 10.89
CA ARG A 194 -22.34 1.76 11.01
C ARG A 194 -21.48 1.80 12.26
N PRO A 195 -21.45 0.69 13.05
CA PRO A 195 -20.63 0.64 14.26
C PRO A 195 -19.17 0.93 13.90
N ARG A 196 -18.46 1.62 14.79
CA ARG A 196 -17.06 2.07 14.67
C ARG A 196 -16.07 1.01 14.14
N ALA A 197 -16.44 -0.26 14.20
CA ALA A 197 -15.66 -1.39 13.74
C ALA A 197 -15.55 -1.57 12.21
N THR A 198 -16.11 -0.68 11.39
CA THR A 198 -16.08 -0.80 9.91
C THR A 198 -15.07 0.18 9.28
N ARG A 199 -14.35 0.96 10.06
CA ARG A 199 -13.19 1.71 9.61
C ARG A 199 -11.99 0.78 9.57
N LEU A 200 -11.82 0.10 8.45
CA LEU A 200 -10.67 -0.78 8.25
C LEU A 200 -9.53 -0.02 7.64
N LEU A 201 -8.38 -0.33 8.06
CA LEU A 201 -7.19 0.44 8.09
C LEU A 201 -5.98 -0.28 7.53
N MET A 202 -5.14 0.32 6.73
CA MET A 202 -3.88 -0.28 6.26
C MET A 202 -2.76 0.64 5.79
N VAL A 203 -1.58 0.09 5.77
CA VAL A 203 -0.24 0.66 5.63
C VAL A 203 0.19 0.92 4.19
N PRO A 204 0.99 1.94 3.94
CA PRO A 204 1.53 2.26 2.64
C PRO A 204 2.73 1.39 2.24
N MET A 205 2.92 1.30 0.96
CA MET A 205 3.99 0.55 0.33
C MET A 205 5.13 1.37 -0.23
N SER A 206 6.28 0.73 -0.22
CA SER A 206 7.35 0.99 -1.14
C SER A 206 7.00 0.52 -2.56
N HIS A 207 7.40 1.27 -3.58
CA HIS A 207 7.33 0.84 -4.96
C HIS A 207 8.43 -0.20 -5.22
N SER A 208 8.08 -1.47 -5.26
CA SER A 208 8.98 -2.45 -5.85
C SER A 208 8.88 -2.33 -7.37
N ARG A 209 9.88 -1.74 -8.02
CA ARG A 209 10.04 -1.89 -9.46
C ARG A 209 10.59 -3.29 -9.71
N ILE A 210 9.78 -4.14 -10.31
CA ILE A 210 10.28 -5.34 -10.95
C ILE A 210 10.84 -4.86 -12.29
N SER A 211 12.14 -4.64 -12.35
CA SER A 211 12.82 -4.37 -13.61
C SER A 211 12.94 -5.71 -14.32
N ALA A 212 12.16 -5.90 -15.37
CA ALA A 212 12.33 -7.04 -16.24
C ALA A 212 13.73 -6.96 -16.87
N ALA A 213 14.49 -8.02 -16.72
CA ALA A 213 15.72 -8.15 -17.47
C ALA A 213 15.37 -8.17 -18.96
N ARG A 214 16.05 -7.33 -19.76
CA ARG A 214 16.01 -7.48 -21.23
C ARG A 214 16.57 -8.87 -21.55
N ILE A 215 15.77 -9.63 -22.28
CA ILE A 215 16.24 -10.79 -23.04
C ILE A 215 17.06 -10.28 -24.21
#